data_ab70fec9cf39dba9ea8b0371adc22ce8
#
_entry.id   ab70fec9cf39dba9ea8b0371adc22ce8
#
_cell.length_a   1.000
_cell.length_b   1.000
_cell.length_c   1.000
_cell.angle_alpha   90.00
_cell.angle_beta   90.00
_cell.angle_gamma   90.00
#
_symmetry.space_group_name_H-M   'P 1'
#
loop_
_entity.id
_entity.type
_entity.pdbx_description
1 polymer ?
#
loop_
_entity_poly.entity_id
_entity_poly.type
_entity_poly.pdbx_seq_one_letter_code
_entity_poly.pdbx_strand_id
1 'polypeptide(L)' 'MSDINSAILERLEKVVDTLQENSVKMGQLLAVHNEKLDKQDRIDAVLFEKVEALHKDLDRNTS' A
#
# COMPACT_ATOMS: atom_id res chain seq x y z
N MET A 1 -5.01 -29.68 -36.28
CA MET A 1 -5.48 -28.31 -36.06
C MET A 1 -6.11 -28.13 -34.69
N SER A 2 -6.97 -29.05 -34.23
CA SER A 2 -7.56 -28.99 -32.89
C SER A 2 -6.51 -29.05 -31.78
N ASP A 3 -5.41 -29.78 -31.97
CA ASP A 3 -4.34 -29.88 -30.97
C ASP A 3 -3.60 -28.56 -30.76
N ILE A 4 -3.37 -27.80 -31.83
CA ILE A 4 -2.76 -26.49 -31.76
C ILE A 4 -3.67 -25.50 -31.04
N ASN A 5 -4.96 -25.53 -31.34
CA ASN A 5 -5.97 -24.69 -30.70
C ASN A 5 -6.11 -25.03 -29.21
N SER A 6 -6.08 -26.32 -28.88
CA SER A 6 -6.12 -26.77 -27.50
C SER A 6 -4.90 -26.32 -26.70
N ALA A 7 -3.69 -26.38 -27.32
CA ALA A 7 -2.47 -25.92 -26.69
C ALA A 7 -2.49 -24.40 -26.44
N ILE A 8 -3.03 -23.64 -27.40
CA ILE A 8 -3.19 -22.18 -27.25
C ILE A 8 -4.16 -21.87 -26.12
N LEU A 9 -5.30 -22.55 -26.06
CA LEU A 9 -6.29 -22.36 -25.01
C LEU A 9 -5.72 -22.68 -23.63
N GLU A 10 -4.96 -23.76 -23.50
CA GLU A 10 -4.29 -24.09 -22.23
C GLU A 10 -3.32 -22.99 -21.78
N ARG A 11 -2.54 -22.44 -22.71
CA ARG A 11 -1.62 -21.33 -22.39
C ARG A 11 -2.38 -20.09 -21.98
N LEU A 12 -3.48 -19.77 -22.65
CA LEU A 12 -4.33 -18.64 -22.31
C LEU A 12 -4.94 -18.81 -20.91
N GLU A 13 -5.40 -20.01 -20.58
CA GLU A 13 -5.93 -20.29 -19.24
C GLU A 13 -4.86 -20.07 -18.17
N LYS A 14 -3.64 -20.51 -18.40
CA LYS A 14 -2.53 -20.28 -17.47
C LYS A 14 -2.21 -18.81 -17.29
N VAL A 15 -2.24 -18.06 -18.38
CA VAL A 15 -2.02 -16.60 -18.32
C VAL A 15 -3.12 -15.92 -17.53
N VAL A 16 -4.37 -16.29 -17.76
CA VAL A 16 -5.51 -15.74 -17.01
C VAL A 16 -5.38 -16.07 -15.53
N ASP A 17 -5.04 -17.29 -15.19
CA ASP A 17 -4.85 -17.73 -13.79
C ASP A 17 -3.73 -16.90 -13.13
N THR A 18 -2.61 -16.72 -13.82
CA THR A 18 -1.49 -15.92 -13.31
C THR A 18 -1.91 -14.46 -13.11
N LEU A 19 -2.68 -13.89 -14.04
CA LEU A 19 -3.18 -12.54 -13.91
C LEU A 19 -4.12 -12.38 -12.71
N GLN A 20 -4.98 -13.37 -12.47
CA GLN A 20 -5.87 -13.37 -11.31
C GLN A 20 -5.09 -13.45 -10.00
N GLU A 21 -4.09 -14.33 -9.92
CA GLU A 21 -3.22 -14.42 -8.75
C GLU A 21 -2.50 -13.12 -8.49
N ASN A 22 -1.96 -12.51 -9.54
CA ASN A 22 -1.25 -11.23 -9.43
C ASN A 22 -2.20 -10.10 -8.98
N SER A 23 -3.44 -10.09 -9.47
CA SER A 23 -4.45 -9.12 -9.04
C SER A 23 -4.75 -9.24 -7.55
N VAL A 24 -4.90 -10.47 -7.05
CA VAL A 24 -5.12 -10.72 -5.62
C VAL A 24 -3.94 -10.23 -4.80
N LYS A 25 -2.71 -10.57 -5.23
CA LYS A 25 -1.48 -10.13 -4.54
C LYS A 25 -1.36 -8.60 -4.52
N MET A 26 -1.66 -7.95 -5.64
CA MET A 26 -1.65 -6.48 -5.70
C MET A 26 -2.68 -5.86 -4.76
N GLY A 27 -3.88 -6.43 -4.69
CA GLY A 27 -4.90 -5.99 -3.74
C GLY A 27 -4.43 -6.10 -2.30
N GLN A 28 -3.78 -7.21 -1.95
CA GLN A 28 -3.21 -7.43 -0.62
C GLN A 28 -2.10 -6.43 -0.29
N LEU A 29 -1.21 -6.16 -1.25
CA LEU A 29 -0.14 -5.18 -1.10
C LEU A 29 -0.69 -3.77 -0.92
N LEU A 30 -1.74 -3.41 -1.66
CA LEU A 30 -2.39 -2.11 -1.51
C LEU A 30 -3.03 -1.96 -0.13
N ALA A 31 -3.67 -3.01 0.38
CA ALA A 31 -4.27 -2.99 1.72
C ALA A 31 -3.20 -2.79 2.80
N VAL A 32 -2.07 -3.49 2.72
CA VAL A 32 -0.95 -3.33 3.64
C VAL A 32 -0.36 -1.92 3.53
N HIS A 33 -0.20 -1.41 2.32
CA HIS A 33 0.33 -0.07 2.08
C HIS A 33 -0.57 1.01 2.68
N ASN A 34 -1.88 0.89 2.49
CA ASN A 34 -2.85 1.82 3.07
C ASN A 34 -2.80 1.80 4.61
N GLU A 35 -2.68 0.62 5.20
CA GLU A 35 -2.54 0.48 6.64
C GLU A 35 -1.27 1.17 7.16
N LYS A 36 -0.16 1.03 6.45
CA LYS A 36 1.10 1.69 6.81
C LYS A 36 1.00 3.20 6.66
N LEU A 37 0.31 3.69 5.64
CA LEU A 37 0.07 5.13 5.46
C LEU A 37 -0.76 5.70 6.60
N ASP A 38 -1.82 5.00 7.02
CA ASP A 38 -2.64 5.44 8.14
C ASP A 38 -1.82 5.53 9.43
N LYS A 39 -0.97 4.54 9.68
CA LYS A 39 -0.08 4.56 10.85
C LYS A 39 0.90 5.73 10.78
N GLN A 40 1.47 5.98 9.61
CA GLN A 40 2.42 7.07 9.41
C GLN A 40 1.73 8.43 9.61
N ASP A 41 0.52 8.59 9.11
CA ASP A 41 -0.25 9.82 9.31
C ASP A 41 -0.51 10.08 10.80
N ARG A 42 -0.83 9.06 11.58
CA ARG A 42 -1.03 9.19 13.03
C ARG A 42 0.27 9.58 13.74
N ILE A 43 1.38 8.96 13.37
CA ILE A 43 2.70 9.29 13.93
C ILE A 43 3.05 10.74 13.61
N ASP A 44 2.85 11.16 12.38
CA ASP A 44 3.12 12.52 11.94
C ASP A 44 2.27 13.53 12.70
N ALA A 45 1.01 13.24 12.94
CA ALA A 45 0.12 14.11 13.72
C ALA A 45 0.60 14.27 15.17
N VAL A 46 1.01 13.16 15.80
CA VAL A 46 1.55 13.20 17.18
C VAL A 46 2.85 14.00 17.23
N LEU A 47 3.74 13.79 16.27
CA LEU A 47 5.02 14.53 16.20
C LEU A 47 4.76 16.02 16.01
N PHE A 48 3.82 16.38 15.16
CA PHE A 48 3.46 17.79 14.93
C PHE A 48 2.95 18.44 16.21
N GLU A 49 2.08 17.76 16.96
CA GLU A 49 1.58 18.26 18.25
C GLU A 49 2.72 18.48 19.24
N LYS A 50 3.68 17.55 19.30
CA LYS A 50 4.85 17.67 20.19
C LYS A 50 5.75 18.82 19.80
N VAL A 51 5.97 19.00 18.51
CA VAL A 51 6.77 20.13 18.00
C VAL A 51 6.09 21.45 18.33
N GLU A 52 4.77 21.56 18.15
CA GLU A 52 4.01 22.75 18.52
C GLU A 52 4.12 23.06 20.01
N ALA A 53 3.99 22.03 20.87
CA ALA A 53 4.10 22.20 22.30
C ALA A 53 5.49 22.72 22.70
N LEU A 54 6.54 22.15 22.12
CA LEU A 54 7.92 22.60 22.37
C LEU A 54 8.14 24.03 21.88
N HIS A 55 7.57 24.40 20.76
CA HIS A 55 7.69 25.74 20.21
C HIS A 55 7.00 26.78 21.15
N LYS A 56 5.85 26.45 21.67
CA LYS A 56 5.14 27.29 22.65
C LYS A 56 5.94 27.46 23.94
N ASP A 57 6.56 26.39 24.42
CA ASP A 57 7.40 26.42 25.62
C ASP A 57 8.62 27.30 25.40
N LEU A 58 9.25 27.20 24.24
CA LEU A 58 10.37 28.07 23.85
C LEU A 58 9.96 29.55 23.84
N ASP A 59 8.83 29.87 23.25
CA ASP A 59 8.33 31.25 23.19
C ASP A 59 8.05 31.80 24.58
N ARG A 60 7.50 30.99 25.51
CA ARG A 60 7.30 31.40 26.89
C ARG A 60 8.60 31.69 27.61
N ASN A 61 9.61 30.86 27.38
CA ASN A 61 10.92 30.97 28.06
C ASN A 61 11.75 32.13 27.54
N THR A 62 11.54 32.54 26.30
CA THR A 62 12.30 33.64 25.69
C THR A 62 11.64 34.99 25.78
N SER A 63 10.37 35.01 26.13
CA SER A 63 9.64 36.29 26.32
C SER A 63 9.64 36.69 27.78
#